data_97274049e90aabb84236bcc3b9efe665
#
_entry.id   97274049e90aabb84236bcc3b9efe665
#
_cell.length_a   1.000
_cell.length_b   1.000
_cell.length_c   1.000
_cell.angle_alpha   90.00
_cell.angle_beta   90.00
_cell.angle_gamma   90.00
#
_symmetry.space_group_name_H-M   'P 1'
#
loop_
_entity.id
_entity.type
_entity.pdbx_description
1 polymer ?
#
loop_
_entity_poly.entity_id
_entity_poly.type
_entity_poly.pdbx_seq_one_letter_code
_entity_poly.pdbx_strand_id
1 'polypeptide(L)'
;MSSGFHDDAKEQVRQAVDVVDLIGQHVQLQRRGRMFLGLCPWHEDTRPSLQVNPDRQSWKCWVCDVGGDVFSYAMRREGIEFREALELLADLAGITLPRRGKAAEPGSPDDRQALFQAMAWAEATYHDFLISSKEAEPARAYLAERQITPESIADYGIGFAPNQWQWLSDRAEGEGQSVEILTAIGVLGKTEKGRVYDRFKGRVLFPIRDTSSRPIAFGGRILPAYAEENPAKYINSPETKLFTKSKNVYGLDVARNHVSAEVPVLVMEGYTDVLIAHQQGFYNSVAVLGTALGEDHIRLLRRFTDTIVLVLDGDVAGQRRASEVLDLFIAAQVELRVLALPENMDPCDFLLEQGTEAFQQRIDSAVDALEYKIQVAIGGIDLASDIHRANQALESILASLARAPVPRSSTPQAFRLRQQQVIGRLARLFSVPEIDLRGRLTELRSPEQGAADEPAAIAPRHYPPLTPVETELFEILVGHPELVSDALSEIQDEKLDTFTAQQLILVYRNARQRGEEANFSSILTKIDDPALKLVLVELDESSYNKASSVQENASERLAGLVAGFHDEEIQQENRRSLDRLASEDLPSEEEKDVLQQLLEKERLRQGISSPKDG
;
A
#
# COMPACT_ATOMS: atom_id res chain seq x y z
N MET A 1 5.12 -3.40 29.62
CA MET A 1 5.63 -2.04 29.83
C MET A 1 6.18 -1.35 28.56
N SER A 2 6.19 -1.98 27.37
CA SER A 2 6.76 -1.38 26.16
C SER A 2 5.74 -0.72 25.19
N SER A 3 4.44 -0.89 25.39
CA SER A 3 3.41 -0.28 24.54
C SER A 3 3.11 1.20 24.89
N GLY A 4 3.22 1.58 26.17
CA GLY A 4 2.91 2.95 26.62
C GLY A 4 3.82 4.05 26.05
N PHE A 5 5.11 3.75 25.78
CA PHE A 5 6.04 4.76 25.23
C PHE A 5 5.82 5.06 23.75
N HIS A 6 5.24 4.14 22.99
CA HIS A 6 4.90 4.40 21.58
C HIS A 6 3.62 5.20 21.44
N ASP A 7 2.65 4.96 22.30
CA ASP A 7 1.39 5.69 22.33
C ASP A 7 1.64 7.16 22.73
N ASP A 8 2.55 7.43 23.67
CA ASP A 8 2.96 8.78 24.07
C ASP A 8 3.61 9.57 22.91
N ALA A 9 4.55 8.95 22.19
CA ALA A 9 5.23 9.62 21.07
C ALA A 9 4.28 9.88 19.89
N LYS A 10 3.39 8.96 19.58
CA LYS A 10 2.35 9.10 18.56
C LYS A 10 1.41 10.26 18.91
N GLU A 11 0.98 10.33 20.17
CA GLU A 11 0.11 11.40 20.65
C GLU A 11 0.80 12.77 20.65
N GLN A 12 2.09 12.84 21.03
CA GLN A 12 2.89 14.06 20.96
C GLN A 12 2.99 14.59 19.53
N VAL A 13 3.28 13.71 18.56
CA VAL A 13 3.35 14.10 17.14
C VAL A 13 1.99 14.56 16.64
N ARG A 14 0.91 13.85 16.98
CA ARG A 14 -0.46 14.22 16.59
C ARG A 14 -0.85 15.60 17.09
N GLN A 15 -0.48 15.94 18.34
CA GLN A 15 -0.79 17.24 18.94
C GLN A 15 0.06 18.38 18.37
N ALA A 16 1.26 18.09 17.91
CA ALA A 16 2.19 19.09 17.37
C ALA A 16 1.97 19.39 15.89
N VAL A 17 1.35 18.48 15.13
CA VAL A 17 1.09 18.65 13.69
C VAL A 17 -0.38 18.99 13.48
N ASP A 18 -0.66 20.22 13.00
CA ASP A 18 -2.02 20.62 12.63
C ASP A 18 -2.40 20.04 11.26
N VAL A 19 -3.57 19.42 11.16
CA VAL A 19 -4.05 18.77 9.93
C VAL A 19 -4.32 19.78 8.81
N VAL A 20 -4.77 20.99 9.14
CA VAL A 20 -5.04 22.04 8.14
C VAL A 20 -3.73 22.55 7.55
N ASP A 21 -2.71 22.77 8.39
CA ASP A 21 -1.39 23.22 7.96
C ASP A 21 -0.71 22.14 7.12
N LEU A 22 -0.78 20.88 7.54
CA LEU A 22 -0.21 19.74 6.82
C LEU A 22 -0.82 19.59 5.43
N ILE A 23 -2.15 19.58 5.33
CA ILE A 23 -2.86 19.45 4.05
C ILE A 23 -2.69 20.71 3.21
N GLY A 24 -2.69 21.87 3.85
CA GLY A 24 -2.54 23.18 3.19
C GLY A 24 -1.21 23.39 2.47
N GLN A 25 -0.17 22.61 2.80
CA GLN A 25 1.10 22.61 2.05
C GLN A 25 0.93 22.10 0.60
N HIS A 26 -0.09 21.27 0.35
CA HIS A 26 -0.26 20.58 -0.93
C HIS A 26 -1.60 20.89 -1.61
N VAL A 27 -2.61 21.29 -0.83
CA VAL A 27 -3.97 21.54 -1.30
C VAL A 27 -4.40 22.95 -0.90
N GLN A 28 -4.91 23.72 -1.85
CA GLN A 28 -5.48 25.02 -1.55
C GLN A 28 -6.80 24.86 -0.77
N LEU A 29 -6.75 25.11 0.53
CA LEU A 29 -7.89 24.99 1.43
C LEU A 29 -8.66 26.31 1.55
N GLN A 30 -9.98 26.24 1.47
CA GLN A 30 -10.89 27.38 1.68
C GLN A 30 -11.79 27.13 2.89
N ARG A 31 -11.82 28.06 3.82
CA ARG A 31 -12.66 27.94 5.00
C ARG A 31 -14.15 28.07 4.66
N ARG A 32 -14.95 27.10 5.06
CA ARG A 32 -16.42 27.14 5.01
C ARG A 32 -17.01 26.79 6.37
N GLY A 33 -17.44 27.80 7.10
CA GLY A 33 -17.91 27.65 8.48
C GLY A 33 -16.79 27.16 9.41
N ARG A 34 -16.98 25.99 10.00
CA ARG A 34 -16.00 25.34 10.89
C ARG A 34 -15.01 24.43 10.13
N MET A 35 -15.32 24.09 8.89
CA MET A 35 -14.53 23.17 8.07
C MET A 35 -13.65 23.91 7.07
N PHE A 36 -12.64 23.24 6.56
CA PHE A 36 -11.91 23.65 5.37
C PHE A 36 -12.25 22.72 4.22
N LEU A 37 -12.39 23.26 3.01
CA LEU A 37 -12.69 22.52 1.79
C LEU A 37 -11.58 22.73 0.78
N GLY A 38 -11.20 21.68 0.06
CA GLY A 38 -10.23 21.73 -1.02
C GLY A 38 -10.54 20.72 -2.11
N LEU A 39 -9.84 20.82 -3.24
CA LEU A 39 -9.86 19.79 -4.27
C LEU A 39 -9.08 18.57 -3.78
N CYS A 40 -9.62 17.38 -4.00
CA CYS A 40 -8.94 16.15 -3.59
C CYS A 40 -7.72 15.89 -4.48
N PRO A 41 -6.54 15.58 -3.92
CA PRO A 41 -5.34 15.32 -4.73
C PRO A 41 -5.30 13.90 -5.33
N TRP A 42 -6.28 13.04 -5.05
CA TRP A 42 -6.27 11.63 -5.45
C TRP A 42 -7.29 11.26 -6.54
N HIS A 43 -8.11 12.21 -7.00
CA HIS A 43 -8.97 12.06 -8.18
C HIS A 43 -9.12 13.41 -8.88
N GLU A 44 -9.54 13.40 -10.14
CA GLU A 44 -9.82 14.61 -10.89
C GLU A 44 -11.05 15.32 -10.31
N ASP A 45 -10.82 16.38 -9.54
CA ASP A 45 -11.83 17.07 -8.75
C ASP A 45 -12.14 18.44 -9.33
N THR A 46 -13.38 18.62 -9.78
CA THR A 46 -13.88 19.92 -10.31
C THR A 46 -14.65 20.72 -9.26
N ARG A 47 -15.00 20.09 -8.11
CA ARG A 47 -15.70 20.72 -6.98
C ARG A 47 -15.08 20.23 -5.68
N PRO A 48 -14.77 21.14 -4.73
CA PRO A 48 -14.11 20.74 -3.49
C PRO A 48 -14.82 19.59 -2.77
N SER A 49 -14.21 18.41 -2.76
CA SER A 49 -14.72 17.19 -2.13
C SER A 49 -13.91 16.77 -0.90
N LEU A 50 -12.69 17.32 -0.74
CA LEU A 50 -11.87 17.11 0.44
C LEU A 50 -12.33 18.07 1.55
N GLN A 51 -12.78 17.50 2.66
CA GLN A 51 -13.13 18.23 3.87
C GLN A 51 -12.07 18.02 4.95
N VAL A 52 -11.69 19.10 5.65
CA VAL A 52 -10.74 19.06 6.76
C VAL A 52 -11.37 19.71 7.97
N ASN A 53 -11.41 18.98 9.08
CA ASN A 53 -11.99 19.42 10.34
C ASN A 53 -10.87 19.85 11.31
N PRO A 54 -10.66 21.16 11.55
CA PRO A 54 -9.61 21.64 12.45
C PRO A 54 -9.89 21.29 13.92
N ASP A 55 -11.14 21.24 14.34
CA ASP A 55 -11.52 20.96 15.74
C ASP A 55 -11.27 19.47 16.08
N ARG A 56 -11.49 18.59 15.11
CA ARG A 56 -11.32 17.13 15.25
C ARG A 56 -9.97 16.63 14.79
N GLN A 57 -9.17 17.48 14.13
CA GLN A 57 -7.88 17.10 13.52
C GLN A 57 -8.02 15.90 12.58
N SER A 58 -9.07 15.92 11.75
CA SER A 58 -9.42 14.86 10.81
C SER A 58 -9.75 15.41 9.43
N TRP A 59 -9.69 14.54 8.44
CA TRP A 59 -10.02 14.88 7.05
C TRP A 59 -10.77 13.73 6.38
N LYS A 60 -11.59 14.06 5.38
CA LYS A 60 -12.28 13.08 4.54
C LYS A 60 -12.49 13.61 3.12
N CYS A 61 -12.34 12.74 2.12
CA CYS A 61 -12.82 12.96 0.77
C CYS A 61 -14.06 12.10 0.54
N TRP A 62 -15.18 12.73 0.23
CA TRP A 62 -16.45 12.05 0.02
C TRP A 62 -16.58 11.33 -1.32
N VAL A 63 -15.72 11.63 -2.29
CA VAL A 63 -15.70 10.98 -3.60
C VAL A 63 -14.81 9.74 -3.59
N CYS A 64 -13.59 9.86 -3.04
CA CYS A 64 -12.68 8.72 -2.90
C CYS A 64 -13.04 7.77 -1.76
N ASP A 65 -13.93 8.19 -0.86
CA ASP A 65 -14.28 7.49 0.38
C ASP A 65 -13.05 7.14 1.23
N VAL A 66 -12.18 8.15 1.44
CA VAL A 66 -10.95 8.04 2.22
C VAL A 66 -10.87 9.18 3.23
N GLY A 67 -10.29 8.90 4.39
CA GLY A 67 -10.18 9.87 5.46
C GLY A 67 -9.31 9.40 6.60
N GLY A 68 -9.22 10.21 7.65
CA GLY A 68 -8.50 9.88 8.88
C GLY A 68 -7.85 11.08 9.54
N ASP A 69 -6.68 10.88 10.14
CA ASP A 69 -5.85 11.86 10.86
C ASP A 69 -4.63 12.32 10.06
N VAL A 70 -3.73 13.06 10.69
CA VAL A 70 -2.45 13.51 10.10
C VAL A 70 -1.58 12.35 9.62
N PHE A 71 -1.58 11.20 10.33
CA PHE A 71 -0.82 10.04 9.94
C PHE A 71 -1.42 9.40 8.68
N SER A 72 -2.73 9.23 8.64
CA SER A 72 -3.45 8.69 7.48
C SER A 72 -3.23 9.55 6.23
N TYR A 73 -3.18 10.88 6.39
CA TYR A 73 -2.86 11.79 5.30
C TYR A 73 -1.44 11.60 4.80
N ALA A 74 -0.45 11.60 5.72
CA ALA A 74 0.96 11.42 5.37
C ALA A 74 1.21 10.06 4.71
N MET A 75 0.65 8.98 5.27
CA MET A 75 0.74 7.64 4.68
C MET A 75 0.23 7.59 3.24
N ARG A 76 -0.95 8.18 3.01
CA ARG A 76 -1.56 8.18 1.68
C ARG A 76 -0.86 9.12 0.72
N ARG A 77 -0.46 10.31 1.17
CA ARG A 77 0.19 11.32 0.33
C ARG A 77 1.60 10.92 -0.08
N GLU A 78 2.36 10.36 0.87
CA GLU A 78 3.75 9.97 0.65
C GLU A 78 3.90 8.50 0.21
N GLY A 79 2.81 7.71 0.26
CA GLY A 79 2.85 6.28 -0.05
C GLY A 79 3.78 5.50 0.90
N ILE A 80 3.73 5.81 2.20
CA ILE A 80 4.60 5.24 3.23
C ILE A 80 3.78 4.49 4.29
N GLU A 81 4.43 3.59 5.04
CA GLU A 81 3.82 2.89 6.15
C GLU A 81 3.70 3.80 7.38
N PHE A 82 2.83 3.42 8.33
CA PHE A 82 2.57 4.19 9.56
C PHE A 82 3.85 4.60 10.31
N ARG A 83 4.83 3.71 10.41
CA ARG A 83 6.09 4.01 11.09
C ARG A 83 6.87 5.12 10.40
N GLU A 84 6.94 5.08 9.09
CA GLU A 84 7.62 6.10 8.29
C GLU A 84 6.87 7.43 8.35
N ALA A 85 5.52 7.39 8.34
CA ALA A 85 4.68 8.58 8.54
C ALA A 85 4.89 9.19 9.93
N LEU A 86 5.00 8.37 10.97
CA LEU A 86 5.32 8.84 12.32
C LEU A 86 6.71 9.50 12.39
N GLU A 87 7.72 8.89 11.77
CA GLU A 87 9.08 9.45 11.68
C GLU A 87 9.06 10.77 10.90
N LEU A 88 8.39 10.84 9.75
CA LEU A 88 8.26 12.04 8.92
C LEU A 88 7.59 13.20 9.66
N LEU A 89 6.44 12.94 10.31
CA LEU A 89 5.70 13.96 11.03
C LEU A 89 6.41 14.39 12.32
N ALA A 90 7.14 13.49 12.97
CA ALA A 90 7.97 13.83 14.12
C ALA A 90 9.12 14.77 13.73
N ASP A 91 9.80 14.50 12.60
CA ASP A 91 10.84 15.37 12.05
C ASP A 91 10.27 16.75 11.69
N LEU A 92 9.08 16.79 11.07
CA LEU A 92 8.37 18.04 10.75
C LEU A 92 8.03 18.86 12.02
N ALA A 93 7.63 18.17 13.10
CA ALA A 93 7.28 18.78 14.38
C ALA A 93 8.49 19.05 15.28
N GLY A 94 9.71 18.64 14.90
CA GLY A 94 10.90 18.74 15.75
C GLY A 94 10.88 17.80 16.97
N ILE A 95 10.11 16.70 16.91
CA ILE A 95 9.95 15.75 18.01
C ILE A 95 10.92 14.58 17.82
N THR A 96 11.73 14.32 18.86
CA THR A 96 12.61 13.16 18.87
C THR A 96 11.85 11.90 19.30
N LEU A 97 11.62 10.97 18.39
CA LEU A 97 10.95 9.70 18.70
C LEU A 97 11.84 8.77 19.55
N PRO A 98 11.29 8.11 20.58
CA PRO A 98 11.99 7.07 21.31
C PRO A 98 12.27 5.87 20.41
N ARG A 99 13.54 5.55 20.18
CA ARG A 99 13.97 4.43 19.33
C ARG A 99 13.78 3.08 20.06
N ARG A 100 13.16 2.08 19.41
CA ARG A 100 13.18 0.69 19.88
C ARG A 100 14.58 0.10 19.67
N GLY A 101 15.29 -0.16 20.76
CA GLY A 101 16.65 -0.71 20.77
C GLY A 101 17.65 0.27 21.37
N LYS A 102 18.91 -0.15 21.56
CA LYS A 102 20.01 0.79 21.87
C LYS A 102 20.00 1.87 20.78
N ALA A 103 19.84 3.12 21.18
CA ALA A 103 19.97 4.23 20.24
C ALA A 103 21.24 4.03 19.43
N ALA A 104 21.14 4.11 18.10
CA ALA A 104 22.33 4.10 17.27
C ALA A 104 23.21 5.26 17.73
N GLU A 105 24.49 5.01 17.94
CA GLU A 105 25.42 6.08 18.25
C GLU A 105 25.40 7.10 17.11
N PRO A 106 25.24 8.40 17.40
CA PRO A 106 25.26 9.44 16.36
C PRO A 106 26.49 9.29 15.47
N GLY A 107 26.30 9.27 14.16
CA GLY A 107 27.38 9.07 13.19
C GLY A 107 27.86 7.62 13.03
N SER A 108 27.13 6.63 13.56
CA SER A 108 27.42 5.20 13.35
C SER A 108 26.72 4.66 12.07
N PRO A 109 27.14 3.48 11.56
CA PRO A 109 26.45 2.79 10.46
C PRO A 109 25.01 2.34 10.77
N ASP A 110 24.56 2.54 12.00
CA ASP A 110 23.20 2.30 12.45
C ASP A 110 22.35 3.58 12.52
N ASP A 111 22.99 4.74 12.41
CA ASP A 111 22.34 6.03 12.40
C ASP A 111 21.78 6.36 11.01
N ARG A 112 20.46 6.25 10.86
CA ARG A 112 19.78 6.48 9.58
C ARG A 112 20.01 7.89 9.02
N GLN A 113 20.09 8.89 9.87
CA GLN A 113 20.36 10.27 9.47
C GLN A 113 21.77 10.41 8.89
N ALA A 114 22.77 9.80 9.54
CA ALA A 114 24.15 9.78 9.04
C ALA A 114 24.26 9.05 7.69
N LEU A 115 23.49 7.94 7.51
CA LEU A 115 23.44 7.23 6.24
C LEU A 115 22.86 8.12 5.11
N PHE A 116 21.76 8.86 5.34
CA PHE A 116 21.20 9.78 4.35
C PHE A 116 22.16 10.94 4.02
N GLN A 117 22.81 11.52 5.04
CA GLN A 117 23.79 12.58 4.83
C GLN A 117 24.98 12.11 3.97
N ALA A 118 25.50 10.92 4.26
CA ALA A 118 26.57 10.32 3.49
C ALA A 118 26.16 9.99 2.04
N MET A 119 24.89 9.55 1.83
CA MET A 119 24.38 9.27 0.49
C MET A 119 24.23 10.58 -0.32
N ALA A 120 23.70 11.65 0.30
CA ALA A 120 23.59 12.96 -0.32
C ALA A 120 24.98 13.57 -0.64
N TRP A 121 25.96 13.39 0.26
CA TRP A 121 27.34 13.78 -0.01
C TRP A 121 27.93 13.02 -1.20
N ALA A 122 27.70 11.71 -1.29
CA ALA A 122 28.20 10.90 -2.41
C ALA A 122 27.53 11.32 -3.74
N GLU A 123 26.23 11.59 -3.73
CA GLU A 123 25.50 12.12 -4.90
C GLU A 123 26.10 13.43 -5.38
N ALA A 124 26.24 14.42 -4.49
CA ALA A 124 26.82 15.72 -4.82
C ALA A 124 28.25 15.56 -5.35
N THR A 125 29.07 14.71 -4.71
CA THR A 125 30.46 14.47 -5.12
C THR A 125 30.58 13.90 -6.53
N TYR A 126 29.77 12.91 -6.87
CA TYR A 126 29.76 12.32 -8.23
C TYR A 126 29.17 13.27 -9.27
N HIS A 127 28.14 14.03 -8.90
CA HIS A 127 27.53 15.03 -9.76
C HIS A 127 28.49 16.17 -10.08
N ASP A 128 29.11 16.77 -9.05
CA ASP A 128 30.09 17.83 -9.22
C ASP A 128 31.27 17.38 -10.09
N PHE A 129 31.74 16.14 -9.93
CA PHE A 129 32.78 15.58 -10.76
C PHE A 129 32.34 15.45 -12.23
N LEU A 130 31.10 15.00 -12.49
CA LEU A 130 30.55 14.95 -13.84
C LEU A 130 30.53 16.32 -14.51
N ILE A 131 30.10 17.35 -13.79
CA ILE A 131 29.91 18.69 -14.34
C ILE A 131 31.24 19.43 -14.52
N SER A 132 32.14 19.39 -13.51
CA SER A 132 33.31 20.26 -13.42
C SER A 132 34.59 19.64 -13.97
N SER A 133 34.76 18.32 -13.88
CA SER A 133 36.02 17.68 -14.23
C SER A 133 36.20 17.48 -15.75
N LYS A 134 37.42 17.76 -16.23
CA LYS A 134 37.84 17.41 -17.60
C LYS A 134 37.88 15.91 -17.82
N GLU A 135 38.18 15.10 -16.78
CA GLU A 135 38.22 13.64 -16.86
C GLU A 135 36.81 13.04 -17.11
N ALA A 136 35.74 13.78 -16.79
CA ALA A 136 34.37 13.35 -17.01
C ALA A 136 33.85 13.65 -18.44
N GLU A 137 34.68 14.22 -19.34
CA GLU A 137 34.26 14.51 -20.74
C GLU A 137 33.70 13.28 -21.47
N PRO A 138 34.30 12.06 -21.36
CA PRO A 138 33.71 10.87 -21.99
C PRO A 138 32.30 10.53 -21.46
N ALA A 139 32.02 10.82 -20.17
CA ALA A 139 30.72 10.58 -19.59
C ALA A 139 29.68 11.61 -20.08
N ARG A 140 30.06 12.90 -20.18
CA ARG A 140 29.20 13.94 -20.78
C ARG A 140 28.91 13.65 -22.24
N ALA A 141 29.91 13.25 -23.03
CA ALA A 141 29.74 12.87 -24.43
C ALA A 141 28.75 11.68 -24.58
N TYR A 142 28.90 10.65 -23.71
CA TYR A 142 27.97 9.51 -23.70
C TYR A 142 26.53 9.94 -23.36
N LEU A 143 26.32 10.83 -22.38
CA LEU A 143 25.00 11.33 -22.03
C LEU A 143 24.38 12.17 -23.16
N ALA A 144 25.20 12.99 -23.82
CA ALA A 144 24.79 13.79 -24.98
C ALA A 144 24.41 12.91 -26.19
N GLU A 145 25.18 11.84 -26.46
CA GLU A 145 24.85 10.83 -27.50
C GLU A 145 23.50 10.17 -27.23
N ARG A 146 23.18 9.94 -25.95
CA ARG A 146 21.89 9.41 -25.49
C ARG A 146 20.79 10.47 -25.41
N GLN A 147 21.05 11.69 -25.86
CA GLN A 147 20.12 12.83 -25.85
C GLN A 147 19.58 13.19 -24.43
N ILE A 148 20.37 12.87 -23.37
CA ILE A 148 20.04 13.31 -22.01
C ILE A 148 20.50 14.75 -21.85
N THR A 149 19.55 15.64 -21.57
CA THR A 149 19.77 17.09 -21.53
C THR A 149 20.53 17.53 -20.27
N PRO A 150 21.24 18.67 -20.30
CA PRO A 150 21.88 19.25 -19.10
C PRO A 150 20.90 19.49 -17.95
N GLU A 151 19.68 19.88 -18.26
CA GLU A 151 18.60 20.07 -17.30
C GLU A 151 18.28 18.75 -16.58
N SER A 152 18.09 17.66 -17.33
CA SER A 152 17.87 16.33 -16.75
C SER A 152 19.06 15.85 -15.94
N ILE A 153 20.31 16.13 -16.38
CA ILE A 153 21.50 15.80 -15.60
C ILE A 153 21.48 16.49 -14.24
N ALA A 154 21.08 17.75 -14.19
CA ALA A 154 21.00 18.54 -12.96
C ALA A 154 19.82 18.08 -12.08
N ASP A 155 18.61 17.94 -12.64
CA ASP A 155 17.39 17.62 -11.89
C ASP A 155 17.46 16.23 -11.25
N TYR A 156 18.06 15.25 -11.95
CA TYR A 156 18.21 13.88 -11.47
C TYR A 156 19.52 13.64 -10.71
N GLY A 157 20.40 14.66 -10.60
CA GLY A 157 21.67 14.55 -9.90
C GLY A 157 22.61 13.50 -10.52
N ILE A 158 22.53 13.30 -11.85
CA ILE A 158 23.35 12.31 -12.55
C ILE A 158 24.82 12.62 -12.31
N GLY A 159 25.59 11.59 -11.96
CA GLY A 159 27.00 11.72 -11.61
C GLY A 159 27.91 10.82 -12.45
N PHE A 160 29.21 10.94 -12.21
CA PHE A 160 30.20 10.06 -12.81
C PHE A 160 31.24 9.61 -11.79
N ALA A 161 31.47 8.31 -11.72
CA ALA A 161 32.56 7.72 -10.95
C ALA A 161 33.75 7.44 -11.90
N PRO A 162 34.92 8.05 -11.71
CA PRO A 162 36.06 7.83 -12.58
C PRO A 162 36.58 6.39 -12.51
N ASN A 163 37.39 5.98 -13.49
CA ASN A 163 37.92 4.61 -13.56
C ASN A 163 39.11 4.41 -12.58
N GLN A 164 38.89 4.69 -11.30
CA GLN A 164 39.88 4.57 -10.22
C GLN A 164 39.30 3.73 -9.07
N TRP A 165 40.20 3.05 -8.31
CA TRP A 165 39.78 2.16 -7.23
C TRP A 165 39.57 2.83 -5.88
N GLN A 166 40.10 4.02 -5.67
CA GLN A 166 40.13 4.70 -4.38
C GLN A 166 39.80 6.20 -4.48
N TRP A 167 39.22 6.65 -5.60
CA TRP A 167 38.95 8.07 -5.83
C TRP A 167 37.95 8.64 -4.83
N LEU A 168 36.84 7.93 -4.57
CA LEU A 168 35.83 8.37 -3.59
C LEU A 168 36.35 8.20 -2.16
N SER A 169 37.04 7.08 -1.88
CA SER A 169 37.58 6.82 -0.54
C SER A 169 38.66 7.84 -0.14
N ASP A 170 39.57 8.24 -1.05
CA ASP A 170 40.60 9.24 -0.80
C ASP A 170 39.98 10.63 -0.56
N ARG A 171 38.93 10.95 -1.34
CA ARG A 171 38.19 12.21 -1.17
C ARG A 171 37.43 12.24 0.15
N ALA A 172 36.80 11.14 0.52
CA ALA A 172 36.09 10.97 1.78
C ALA A 172 37.03 11.23 3.00
N GLU A 173 38.23 10.68 2.95
CA GLU A 173 39.24 10.89 3.99
C GLU A 173 39.64 12.39 4.09
N GLY A 174 39.83 13.04 2.93
CA GLY A 174 40.17 14.48 2.87
C GLY A 174 39.05 15.39 3.38
N GLU A 175 37.77 14.98 3.26
CA GLU A 175 36.59 15.76 3.67
C GLU A 175 36.00 15.28 5.01
N GLY A 176 36.67 14.36 5.72
CA GLY A 176 36.24 13.88 7.06
C GLY A 176 34.99 13.01 7.05
N GLN A 177 34.68 12.34 5.91
CA GLN A 177 33.57 11.38 5.82
C GLN A 177 33.97 10.02 6.37
N SER A 178 33.02 9.34 7.07
CA SER A 178 33.29 8.01 7.63
C SER A 178 33.27 6.93 6.56
N VAL A 179 34.37 6.22 6.42
CA VAL A 179 34.52 5.05 5.52
C VAL A 179 33.56 3.92 5.92
N GLU A 180 33.28 3.76 7.22
CA GLU A 180 32.31 2.78 7.71
C GLU A 180 30.90 3.09 7.22
N ILE A 181 30.48 4.36 7.28
CA ILE A 181 29.16 4.81 6.82
C ILE A 181 29.08 4.67 5.29
N LEU A 182 30.11 5.10 4.55
CA LEU A 182 30.15 4.96 3.08
C LEU A 182 30.13 3.49 2.63
N THR A 183 30.72 2.60 3.42
CA THR A 183 30.60 1.15 3.20
C THR A 183 29.19 0.65 3.50
N ALA A 184 28.55 1.13 4.58
CA ALA A 184 27.20 0.74 4.98
C ALA A 184 26.13 1.17 3.96
N ILE A 185 26.31 2.32 3.29
CA ILE A 185 25.44 2.77 2.18
C ILE A 185 25.81 2.13 0.83
N GLY A 186 26.87 1.34 0.75
CA GLY A 186 27.22 0.56 -0.41
C GLY A 186 27.90 1.32 -1.55
N VAL A 187 28.42 2.52 -1.34
CA VAL A 187 29.25 3.24 -2.32
C VAL A 187 30.72 2.80 -2.28
N LEU A 188 31.17 2.35 -1.11
CA LEU A 188 32.44 1.65 -0.93
C LEU A 188 32.22 0.16 -0.71
N GLY A 189 33.19 -0.65 -1.08
CA GLY A 189 33.23 -2.08 -0.79
C GLY A 189 34.46 -2.45 0.04
N LYS A 190 34.42 -3.63 0.69
CA LYS A 190 35.58 -4.22 1.37
C LYS A 190 35.90 -5.58 0.75
N THR A 191 37.17 -5.82 0.46
CA THR A 191 37.66 -7.15 0.06
C THR A 191 37.70 -8.08 1.28
N GLU A 192 37.81 -9.39 1.06
CA GLU A 192 38.01 -10.39 2.12
C GLU A 192 39.21 -10.08 3.04
N LYS A 193 40.22 -9.40 2.50
CA LYS A 193 41.42 -8.95 3.24
C LYS A 193 41.22 -7.59 3.93
N GLY A 194 39.98 -7.05 3.95
CA GLY A 194 39.65 -5.80 4.60
C GLY A 194 40.03 -4.51 3.86
N ARG A 195 40.59 -4.60 2.64
CA ARG A 195 40.94 -3.42 1.83
C ARG A 195 39.67 -2.78 1.28
N VAL A 196 39.53 -1.46 1.47
CA VAL A 196 38.44 -0.63 0.95
C VAL A 196 38.67 -0.33 -0.53
N TYR A 197 37.60 -0.28 -1.32
CA TYR A 197 37.60 0.10 -2.73
C TYR A 197 36.30 0.78 -3.13
N ASP A 198 36.35 1.63 -4.17
CA ASP A 198 35.20 2.27 -4.75
C ASP A 198 34.38 1.26 -5.57
N ARG A 199 33.11 1.11 -5.22
CA ARG A 199 32.22 0.12 -5.89
C ARG A 199 31.90 0.51 -7.31
N PHE A 200 31.67 1.80 -7.55
CA PHE A 200 31.35 2.32 -8.87
C PHE A 200 32.62 2.88 -9.51
N LYS A 201 33.09 2.20 -10.52
CA LYS A 201 34.33 2.56 -11.23
C LYS A 201 34.05 2.66 -12.72
N GLY A 202 34.42 3.78 -13.37
CA GLY A 202 34.22 4.02 -14.80
C GLY A 202 32.76 4.07 -15.23
N ARG A 203 31.85 4.59 -14.36
CA ARG A 203 30.41 4.51 -14.55
C ARG A 203 29.71 5.86 -14.44
N VAL A 204 28.76 6.09 -15.35
CA VAL A 204 27.72 7.08 -15.15
C VAL A 204 26.76 6.57 -14.07
N LEU A 205 26.44 7.44 -13.11
CA LEU A 205 25.63 7.11 -11.93
C LEU A 205 24.27 7.79 -11.99
N PHE A 206 23.23 7.02 -11.74
CA PHE A 206 21.84 7.44 -11.66
C PHE A 206 21.40 7.30 -10.20
N PRO A 207 21.23 8.41 -9.45
CA PRO A 207 20.75 8.34 -8.07
C PRO A 207 19.36 7.72 -8.02
N ILE A 208 19.18 6.72 -7.17
CA ILE A 208 17.88 6.13 -6.84
C ILE A 208 17.39 6.84 -5.58
N ARG A 209 16.17 7.39 -5.64
CA ARG A 209 15.60 8.20 -4.55
C ARG A 209 14.39 7.51 -3.94
N ASP A 210 14.17 7.78 -2.65
CA ASP A 210 12.92 7.38 -1.99
C ASP A 210 11.76 8.32 -2.38
N THR A 211 10.56 8.02 -1.89
CA THR A 211 9.37 8.84 -2.17
C THR A 211 9.48 10.28 -1.63
N SER A 212 10.41 10.57 -0.73
CA SER A 212 10.72 11.92 -0.25
C SER A 212 11.86 12.59 -1.02
N SER A 213 12.21 12.08 -2.20
CA SER A 213 13.28 12.56 -3.08
C SER A 213 14.69 12.53 -2.45
N ARG A 214 14.90 11.75 -1.37
CA ARG A 214 16.20 11.58 -0.75
C ARG A 214 16.96 10.45 -1.46
N PRO A 215 18.25 10.62 -1.79
CA PRO A 215 19.04 9.57 -2.40
C PRO A 215 19.22 8.40 -1.43
N ILE A 216 19.01 7.18 -1.91
CA ILE A 216 19.11 5.93 -1.12
C ILE A 216 20.07 4.93 -1.73
N ALA A 217 20.37 5.04 -3.03
CA ALA A 217 21.24 4.14 -3.76
C ALA A 217 21.68 4.75 -5.11
N PHE A 218 22.48 4.00 -5.86
CA PHE A 218 22.86 4.35 -7.23
C PHE A 218 22.68 3.15 -8.16
N GLY A 219 22.25 3.44 -9.39
CA GLY A 219 22.46 2.61 -10.56
C GLY A 219 23.69 3.12 -11.32
N GLY A 220 24.56 2.21 -11.78
CA GLY A 220 25.79 2.60 -12.46
C GLY A 220 25.94 1.92 -13.83
N ARG A 221 25.96 2.71 -14.89
CA ARG A 221 26.17 2.27 -16.28
C ARG A 221 27.65 2.39 -16.65
N ILE A 222 28.31 1.31 -17.02
CA ILE A 222 29.71 1.35 -17.49
C ILE A 222 29.81 2.14 -18.79
N LEU A 223 30.81 3.02 -18.87
CA LEU A 223 31.14 3.67 -20.13
C LEU A 223 31.72 2.66 -21.12
N PRO A 224 31.42 2.74 -22.43
CA PRO A 224 31.98 1.84 -23.45
C PRO A 224 33.50 1.74 -23.40
N ALA A 225 34.19 2.83 -23.12
CA ALA A 225 35.65 2.87 -23.02
C ALA A 225 36.23 1.98 -21.90
N TYR A 226 35.43 1.56 -20.91
CA TYR A 226 35.86 0.73 -19.79
C TYR A 226 35.16 -0.63 -19.73
N ALA A 227 34.37 -0.97 -20.77
CA ALA A 227 33.56 -2.19 -20.79
C ALA A 227 34.37 -3.48 -20.84
N GLU A 228 35.56 -3.44 -21.43
CA GLU A 228 36.48 -4.61 -21.51
C GLU A 228 37.00 -5.00 -20.12
N GLU A 229 37.23 -4.02 -19.23
CA GLU A 229 37.71 -4.29 -17.87
C GLU A 229 36.59 -4.77 -16.93
N ASN A 230 35.33 -4.50 -17.28
CA ASN A 230 34.20 -4.82 -16.43
C ASN A 230 32.94 -5.18 -17.26
N PRO A 231 32.67 -6.50 -17.44
CA PRO A 231 31.63 -6.98 -18.35
C PRO A 231 30.20 -6.63 -17.94
N ALA A 232 29.98 -6.27 -16.67
CA ALA A 232 28.64 -5.91 -16.22
C ALA A 232 28.22 -4.53 -16.75
N LYS A 233 27.30 -4.52 -17.72
CA LYS A 233 26.77 -3.30 -18.36
C LYS A 233 26.16 -2.34 -17.34
N TYR A 234 25.34 -2.86 -16.44
CA TYR A 234 24.74 -2.13 -15.31
C TYR A 234 25.06 -2.82 -13.99
N ILE A 235 25.30 -2.03 -12.95
CA ILE A 235 25.35 -2.50 -11.56
C ILE A 235 24.52 -1.56 -10.70
N ASN A 236 23.88 -2.10 -9.66
CA ASN A 236 23.16 -1.33 -8.66
C ASN A 236 23.87 -1.40 -7.30
N SER A 237 23.61 -0.44 -6.42
CA SER A 237 23.97 -0.56 -5.02
C SER A 237 23.52 -1.93 -4.47
N PRO A 238 24.28 -2.49 -3.52
CA PRO A 238 23.83 -3.68 -2.78
C PRO A 238 22.62 -3.35 -1.91
N GLU A 239 21.98 -4.37 -1.36
CA GLU A 239 20.99 -4.20 -0.29
C GLU A 239 21.64 -3.50 0.92
N THR A 240 20.98 -2.46 1.44
CA THR A 240 21.45 -1.66 2.57
C THR A 240 20.29 -1.34 3.51
N LYS A 241 20.56 -0.63 4.62
CA LYS A 241 19.48 -0.13 5.49
C LYS A 241 18.61 0.94 4.85
N LEU A 242 19.10 1.60 3.80
CA LEU A 242 18.34 2.61 3.04
C LEU A 242 17.67 2.03 1.81
N PHE A 243 18.16 0.93 1.25
CA PHE A 243 17.80 0.46 -0.08
C PHE A 243 17.56 -1.03 -0.15
N THR A 244 16.40 -1.40 -0.68
CA THR A 244 16.02 -2.78 -1.03
C THR A 244 15.47 -2.77 -2.45
N LYS A 245 16.08 -3.52 -3.38
CA LYS A 245 15.73 -3.49 -4.80
C LYS A 245 14.27 -3.83 -5.07
N SER A 246 13.73 -4.83 -4.36
CA SER A 246 12.34 -5.25 -4.53
C SER A 246 11.29 -4.26 -3.99
N LYS A 247 11.71 -3.27 -3.19
CA LYS A 247 10.84 -2.28 -2.56
C LYS A 247 11.00 -0.87 -3.13
N ASN A 248 11.85 -0.70 -4.13
CA ASN A 248 12.12 0.60 -4.73
C ASN A 248 12.10 0.50 -6.25
N VAL A 249 11.68 1.56 -6.90
CA VAL A 249 11.77 1.74 -8.35
C VAL A 249 12.41 3.11 -8.64
N TYR A 250 13.08 3.23 -9.77
CA TYR A 250 13.69 4.48 -10.21
C TYR A 250 12.63 5.46 -10.72
N GLY A 251 12.74 6.74 -10.38
CA GLY A 251 11.86 7.80 -10.87
C GLY A 251 10.51 7.92 -10.14
N LEU A 252 10.26 7.14 -9.07
CA LEU A 252 9.01 7.19 -8.32
C LEU A 252 8.83 8.51 -7.56
N ASP A 253 9.89 9.13 -7.12
CA ASP A 253 9.89 10.45 -6.47
C ASP A 253 9.28 11.54 -7.35
N VAL A 254 9.45 11.44 -8.67
CA VAL A 254 8.82 12.29 -9.67
C VAL A 254 7.44 11.75 -10.04
N ALA A 255 7.35 10.47 -10.42
CA ALA A 255 6.14 9.86 -10.95
C ALA A 255 4.94 9.92 -10.00
N ARG A 256 5.16 9.80 -8.68
CA ARG A 256 4.09 9.85 -7.67
C ARG A 256 3.21 11.12 -7.72
N ASN A 257 3.74 12.21 -8.27
CA ASN A 257 3.01 13.46 -8.42
C ASN A 257 2.23 13.57 -9.75
N HIS A 258 2.42 12.59 -10.65
CA HIS A 258 1.86 12.57 -12.00
C HIS A 258 1.01 11.32 -12.28
N VAL A 259 0.75 10.50 -11.26
CA VAL A 259 -0.12 9.32 -11.31
C VAL A 259 -1.35 9.54 -10.43
N SER A 260 -2.45 8.92 -10.79
CA SER A 260 -3.70 8.93 -10.03
C SER A 260 -4.47 7.63 -10.27
N ALA A 261 -5.68 7.49 -9.74
CA ALA A 261 -6.55 6.36 -10.08
C ALA A 261 -6.81 6.26 -11.61
N GLU A 262 -6.80 7.39 -12.32
CA GLU A 262 -7.10 7.49 -13.75
C GLU A 262 -5.83 7.53 -14.63
N VAL A 263 -4.70 8.03 -14.08
CA VAL A 263 -3.42 8.12 -14.78
C VAL A 263 -2.54 6.93 -14.40
N PRO A 264 -2.27 6.00 -15.33
CA PRO A 264 -1.48 4.81 -15.05
C PRO A 264 -0.01 5.15 -14.76
N VAL A 265 0.69 4.27 -14.04
CA VAL A 265 2.14 4.29 -14.00
C VAL A 265 2.69 3.46 -15.15
N LEU A 266 3.70 3.99 -15.84
CA LEU A 266 4.44 3.31 -16.91
C LEU A 266 5.68 2.66 -16.29
N VAL A 267 5.78 1.34 -16.33
CA VAL A 267 6.93 0.60 -15.77
C VAL A 267 7.84 0.15 -16.90
N MET A 268 9.07 0.61 -16.88
CA MET A 268 10.13 0.33 -17.86
C MET A 268 11.27 -0.47 -17.22
N GLU A 269 12.28 -0.84 -18.00
CA GLU A 269 13.41 -1.65 -17.51
C GLU A 269 14.65 -0.82 -17.17
N GLY A 270 14.87 0.30 -17.87
CA GLY A 270 16.12 1.07 -17.81
C GLY A 270 15.98 2.48 -17.23
N TYR A 271 17.07 2.96 -16.63
CA TYR A 271 17.17 4.35 -16.13
C TYR A 271 17.04 5.37 -17.24
N THR A 272 17.67 5.11 -18.39
CA THR A 272 17.66 5.99 -19.55
C THR A 272 16.28 6.09 -20.17
N ASP A 273 15.51 4.99 -20.16
CA ASP A 273 14.16 4.97 -20.69
C ASP A 273 13.25 5.92 -19.89
N VAL A 274 13.34 5.85 -18.54
CA VAL A 274 12.60 6.76 -17.67
C VAL A 274 13.04 8.21 -17.85
N LEU A 275 14.36 8.48 -17.94
CA LEU A 275 14.86 9.84 -18.13
C LEU A 275 14.35 10.45 -19.43
N ILE A 276 14.44 9.71 -20.54
CA ILE A 276 13.93 10.19 -21.84
C ILE A 276 12.41 10.32 -21.81
N ALA A 277 11.69 9.38 -21.19
CA ALA A 277 10.24 9.50 -21.02
C ALA A 277 9.86 10.78 -20.25
N HIS A 278 10.54 11.06 -19.13
CA HIS A 278 10.31 12.28 -18.35
C HIS A 278 10.68 13.55 -19.16
N GLN A 279 11.80 13.56 -19.91
CA GLN A 279 12.14 14.67 -20.81
C GLN A 279 11.06 14.95 -21.85
N GLN A 280 10.36 13.90 -22.28
CA GLN A 280 9.28 13.98 -23.28
C GLN A 280 7.90 14.20 -22.66
N GLY A 281 7.82 14.44 -21.33
CA GLY A 281 6.58 14.76 -20.62
C GLY A 281 5.82 13.57 -20.02
N PHE A 282 6.33 12.33 -20.17
CA PHE A 282 5.76 11.12 -19.53
C PHE A 282 6.29 10.95 -18.11
N TYR A 283 6.01 11.92 -17.24
CA TYR A 283 6.50 11.94 -15.85
C TYR A 283 5.96 10.80 -14.97
N ASN A 284 4.92 10.11 -15.43
CA ASN A 284 4.34 8.93 -14.77
C ASN A 284 5.14 7.62 -15.02
N SER A 285 6.37 7.73 -15.52
CA SER A 285 7.25 6.60 -15.83
C SER A 285 8.17 6.24 -14.65
N VAL A 286 8.40 4.93 -14.43
CA VAL A 286 9.34 4.40 -13.44
C VAL A 286 10.11 3.21 -14.03
N ALA A 287 11.27 2.87 -13.45
CA ALA A 287 11.99 1.65 -13.86
C ALA A 287 12.24 0.71 -12.70
N VAL A 288 12.18 -0.59 -12.97
CA VAL A 288 12.67 -1.63 -12.08
C VAL A 288 14.21 -1.66 -12.04
N LEU A 289 14.78 -2.13 -10.93
CA LEU A 289 16.21 -1.98 -10.62
C LEU A 289 17.04 -3.24 -10.93
N GLY A 290 16.94 -3.72 -12.19
CA GLY A 290 17.65 -4.92 -12.64
C GLY A 290 17.12 -6.22 -12.03
N THR A 291 15.87 -6.21 -11.60
CA THR A 291 15.07 -7.35 -11.16
C THR A 291 13.76 -7.34 -11.93
N ALA A 292 13.10 -8.48 -12.05
CA ALA A 292 11.73 -8.49 -12.57
C ALA A 292 10.79 -7.70 -11.64
N LEU A 293 9.72 -7.13 -12.20
CA LEU A 293 8.65 -6.52 -11.42
C LEU A 293 8.02 -7.59 -10.51
N GLY A 294 8.10 -7.41 -9.19
CA GLY A 294 7.65 -8.37 -8.19
C GLY A 294 6.50 -7.83 -7.33
N GLU A 295 6.01 -8.67 -6.42
CA GLU A 295 4.88 -8.33 -5.52
C GLU A 295 5.09 -7.06 -4.70
N ASP A 296 6.30 -6.86 -4.18
CA ASP A 296 6.62 -5.66 -3.39
C ASP A 296 6.57 -4.39 -4.25
N HIS A 297 7.02 -4.44 -5.51
CA HIS A 297 6.90 -3.32 -6.44
C HIS A 297 5.43 -3.01 -6.74
N ILE A 298 4.61 -4.03 -6.97
CA ILE A 298 3.17 -3.87 -7.20
C ILE A 298 2.50 -3.25 -5.98
N ARG A 299 2.83 -3.75 -4.78
CA ARG A 299 2.31 -3.21 -3.52
C ARG A 299 2.72 -1.75 -3.32
N LEU A 300 3.94 -1.37 -3.71
CA LEU A 300 4.40 0.01 -3.69
C LEU A 300 3.59 0.88 -4.66
N LEU A 301 3.48 0.47 -5.94
CA LEU A 301 2.83 1.27 -6.98
C LEU A 301 1.31 1.42 -6.79
N ARG A 302 0.64 0.40 -6.24
CA ARG A 302 -0.79 0.46 -5.88
C ARG A 302 -1.18 1.59 -4.92
N ARG A 303 -0.25 2.14 -4.21
CA ARG A 303 -0.51 3.28 -3.30
C ARG A 303 -0.81 4.56 -4.07
N PHE A 304 -0.43 4.61 -5.33
CA PHE A 304 -0.48 5.81 -6.16
C PHE A 304 -1.43 5.68 -7.36
N THR A 305 -1.67 4.47 -7.87
CA THR A 305 -2.50 4.23 -9.06
C THR A 305 -3.19 2.87 -9.01
N ASP A 306 -4.34 2.77 -9.69
CA ASP A 306 -5.05 1.50 -9.87
C ASP A 306 -4.61 0.76 -11.15
N THR A 307 -3.93 1.46 -12.08
CA THR A 307 -3.51 0.90 -13.39
C THR A 307 -2.00 0.99 -13.56
N ILE A 308 -1.38 -0.15 -13.91
CA ILE A 308 0.04 -0.25 -14.27
C ILE A 308 0.14 -0.63 -15.75
N VAL A 309 0.95 0.09 -16.51
CA VAL A 309 1.31 -0.26 -17.89
C VAL A 309 2.76 -0.74 -17.89
N LEU A 310 2.96 -2.02 -18.17
CA LEU A 310 4.30 -2.59 -18.36
C LEU A 310 4.74 -2.33 -19.79
N VAL A 311 5.76 -1.51 -19.97
CA VAL A 311 6.36 -1.20 -21.26
C VAL A 311 7.52 -2.18 -21.49
N LEU A 312 7.36 -3.03 -22.48
CA LEU A 312 8.32 -4.09 -22.80
C LEU A 312 9.18 -3.70 -24.01
N ASP A 313 10.46 -3.97 -23.90
CA ASP A 313 11.37 -3.93 -25.05
C ASP A 313 10.86 -4.87 -26.15
N GLY A 314 11.06 -4.49 -27.41
CA GLY A 314 10.67 -5.28 -28.58
C GLY A 314 11.51 -6.54 -28.81
N ASP A 315 12.14 -7.11 -27.78
CA ASP A 315 12.98 -8.29 -27.86
C ASP A 315 12.31 -9.55 -27.24
N VAL A 316 12.90 -10.73 -27.52
CA VAL A 316 12.42 -12.03 -27.02
C VAL A 316 12.51 -12.10 -25.48
N ALA A 317 13.47 -11.39 -24.87
CA ALA A 317 13.64 -11.37 -23.42
C ALA A 317 12.54 -10.58 -22.72
N GLY A 318 12.09 -9.47 -23.32
CA GLY A 318 10.94 -8.68 -22.84
C GLY A 318 9.64 -9.50 -22.85
N GLN A 319 9.40 -10.26 -23.93
CA GLN A 319 8.22 -11.13 -24.03
C GLN A 319 8.19 -12.23 -22.95
N ARG A 320 9.36 -12.83 -22.65
CA ARG A 320 9.48 -13.85 -21.59
C ARG A 320 9.23 -13.24 -20.21
N ARG A 321 9.79 -12.08 -19.92
CA ARG A 321 9.58 -11.36 -18.65
C ARG A 321 8.12 -10.98 -18.43
N ALA A 322 7.41 -10.57 -19.50
CA ALA A 322 5.98 -10.34 -19.42
C ALA A 322 5.22 -11.56 -18.91
N SER A 323 5.53 -12.75 -19.41
CA SER A 323 4.82 -13.96 -18.99
C SER A 323 5.02 -14.29 -17.50
N GLU A 324 6.24 -14.06 -16.96
CA GLU A 324 6.56 -14.28 -15.54
C GLU A 324 5.84 -13.26 -14.64
N VAL A 325 5.76 -12.01 -15.07
CA VAL A 325 5.11 -10.92 -14.35
C VAL A 325 3.59 -11.07 -14.34
N LEU A 326 3.00 -11.59 -15.41
CA LEU A 326 1.55 -11.74 -15.55
C LEU A 326 0.92 -12.62 -14.45
N ASP A 327 1.62 -13.65 -13.99
CA ASP A 327 1.14 -14.52 -12.91
C ASP A 327 0.99 -13.76 -11.58
N LEU A 328 1.86 -12.78 -11.33
CA LEU A 328 1.82 -11.94 -10.13
C LEU A 328 0.66 -10.93 -10.16
N PHE A 329 0.30 -10.43 -11.33
CA PHE A 329 -0.71 -9.37 -11.46
C PHE A 329 -2.15 -9.87 -11.38
N ILE A 330 -2.39 -11.08 -11.86
CA ILE A 330 -3.69 -11.74 -11.64
C ILE A 330 -3.96 -11.85 -10.13
N ALA A 331 -2.87 -11.96 -9.34
CA ALA A 331 -2.89 -12.00 -7.89
C ALA A 331 -3.13 -10.66 -7.19
N ALA A 332 -2.67 -9.55 -7.77
CA ALA A 332 -2.44 -8.31 -7.03
C ALA A 332 -3.58 -7.29 -7.06
N GLN A 333 -4.70 -7.54 -7.76
CA GLN A 333 -5.86 -6.63 -7.89
C GLN A 333 -5.55 -5.25 -8.50
N VAL A 334 -4.52 -5.17 -9.31
CA VAL A 334 -4.18 -3.98 -10.09
C VAL A 334 -4.57 -4.26 -11.53
N GLU A 335 -5.11 -3.27 -12.22
CA GLU A 335 -5.26 -3.36 -13.65
C GLU A 335 -3.87 -3.30 -14.29
N LEU A 336 -3.39 -4.44 -14.81
CA LEU A 336 -2.16 -4.47 -15.57
C LEU A 336 -2.47 -4.46 -17.06
N ARG A 337 -1.85 -3.53 -17.74
CA ARG A 337 -1.78 -3.50 -19.21
C ARG A 337 -0.34 -3.75 -19.66
N VAL A 338 -0.20 -4.33 -20.81
CA VAL A 338 1.10 -4.60 -21.45
C VAL A 338 1.17 -3.84 -22.76
N LEU A 339 2.23 -3.09 -22.92
CA LEU A 339 2.63 -2.42 -24.13
C LEU A 339 3.90 -3.07 -24.66
N ALA A 340 3.81 -3.77 -25.77
CA ALA A 340 4.97 -4.27 -26.48
C ALA A 340 5.40 -3.28 -27.57
N LEU A 341 6.66 -2.86 -27.55
CA LEU A 341 7.24 -2.03 -28.58
C LEU A 341 7.57 -2.86 -29.84
N PRO A 342 7.77 -2.22 -30.99
CA PRO A 342 8.22 -2.89 -32.21
C PRO A 342 9.56 -3.63 -32.02
N GLU A 343 9.82 -4.63 -32.88
CA GLU A 343 11.03 -5.44 -32.81
C GLU A 343 12.31 -4.58 -32.74
N ASN A 344 13.17 -4.91 -31.77
CA ASN A 344 14.48 -4.29 -31.50
C ASN A 344 14.46 -2.81 -31.08
N MET A 345 13.33 -2.28 -30.60
CA MET A 345 13.27 -0.93 -30.03
C MET A 345 13.07 -1.00 -28.52
N ASP A 346 13.85 -0.22 -27.77
CA ASP A 346 13.58 0.09 -26.37
C ASP A 346 12.73 1.38 -26.25
N PRO A 347 12.19 1.72 -25.06
CA PRO A 347 11.37 2.94 -24.90
C PRO A 347 12.10 4.23 -25.25
N CYS A 348 13.41 4.30 -24.94
CA CYS A 348 14.24 5.44 -25.27
C CYS A 348 14.35 5.63 -26.80
N ASP A 349 14.74 4.58 -27.52
CA ASP A 349 14.89 4.61 -28.98
C ASP A 349 13.54 4.91 -29.66
N PHE A 350 12.44 4.31 -29.17
CA PHE A 350 11.11 4.56 -29.71
C PHE A 350 10.68 6.03 -29.56
N LEU A 351 10.86 6.60 -28.36
CA LEU A 351 10.51 8.00 -28.10
C LEU A 351 11.32 8.99 -28.94
N LEU A 352 12.60 8.72 -29.11
CA LEU A 352 13.50 9.58 -29.87
C LEU A 352 13.27 9.49 -31.38
N GLU A 353 12.89 8.33 -31.92
CA GLU A 353 12.69 8.12 -33.35
C GLU A 353 11.24 8.40 -33.81
N GLN A 354 10.25 7.94 -33.03
CA GLN A 354 8.84 7.99 -33.41
C GLN A 354 8.06 9.15 -32.74
N GLY A 355 8.62 9.71 -31.66
CA GLY A 355 8.05 10.86 -30.96
C GLY A 355 6.94 10.55 -29.96
N THR A 356 6.50 11.60 -29.26
CA THR A 356 5.56 11.52 -28.14
C THR A 356 4.16 11.09 -28.53
N GLU A 357 3.67 11.54 -29.70
CA GLU A 357 2.32 11.18 -30.18
C GLU A 357 2.21 9.69 -30.48
N ALA A 358 3.23 9.11 -31.13
CA ALA A 358 3.26 7.68 -31.42
C ALA A 358 3.35 6.86 -30.13
N PHE A 359 4.13 7.31 -29.14
CA PHE A 359 4.23 6.63 -27.86
C PHE A 359 2.91 6.69 -27.07
N GLN A 360 2.21 7.84 -27.07
CA GLN A 360 0.90 7.94 -26.44
C GLN A 360 -0.12 7.00 -27.12
N GLN A 361 -0.15 6.93 -28.43
CA GLN A 361 -1.02 5.99 -29.16
C GLN A 361 -0.72 4.52 -28.76
N ARG A 362 0.55 4.18 -28.52
CA ARG A 362 0.93 2.86 -28.02
C ARG A 362 0.42 2.63 -26.60
N ILE A 363 0.53 3.61 -25.71
CA ILE A 363 -0.01 3.53 -24.34
C ILE A 363 -1.52 3.30 -24.39
N ASP A 364 -2.24 4.05 -25.22
CA ASP A 364 -3.70 3.94 -25.36
C ASP A 364 -4.12 2.57 -25.94
N SER A 365 -3.26 1.95 -26.75
CA SER A 365 -3.45 0.61 -27.32
C SER A 365 -2.93 -0.54 -26.45
N ALA A 366 -2.40 -0.24 -25.27
CA ALA A 366 -1.91 -1.26 -24.35
C ALA A 366 -3.01 -2.26 -23.98
N VAL A 367 -2.72 -3.54 -24.09
CA VAL A 367 -3.68 -4.62 -23.90
C VAL A 367 -3.66 -5.13 -22.46
N ASP A 368 -4.82 -5.58 -21.99
CA ASP A 368 -4.91 -6.26 -20.67
C ASP A 368 -3.91 -7.44 -20.62
N ALA A 369 -3.29 -7.62 -19.47
CA ALA A 369 -2.24 -8.62 -19.26
C ALA A 369 -2.70 -10.04 -19.59
N LEU A 370 -3.94 -10.40 -19.26
CA LEU A 370 -4.49 -11.72 -19.61
C LEU A 370 -4.67 -11.85 -21.12
N GLU A 371 -5.14 -10.79 -21.78
CA GLU A 371 -5.24 -10.74 -23.25
C GLU A 371 -3.89 -10.95 -23.89
N TYR A 372 -2.87 -10.22 -23.42
CA TYR A 372 -1.49 -10.38 -23.89
C TYR A 372 -1.00 -11.82 -23.70
N LYS A 373 -1.25 -12.42 -22.53
CA LYS A 373 -0.88 -13.82 -22.26
C LYS A 373 -1.57 -14.80 -23.22
N ILE A 374 -2.85 -14.59 -23.47
CA ILE A 374 -3.58 -15.40 -24.45
C ILE A 374 -2.94 -15.25 -25.82
N GLN A 375 -2.70 -14.03 -26.29
CA GLN A 375 -2.08 -13.75 -27.58
C GLN A 375 -0.69 -14.41 -27.73
N VAL A 376 0.14 -14.33 -26.69
CA VAL A 376 1.46 -14.98 -26.67
C VAL A 376 1.32 -16.50 -26.68
N ALA A 377 0.42 -17.06 -25.88
CA ALA A 377 0.24 -18.51 -25.77
C ALA A 377 -0.30 -19.15 -27.06
N ILE A 378 -1.15 -18.44 -27.82
CA ILE A 378 -1.71 -18.91 -29.08
C ILE A 378 -0.92 -18.47 -30.31
N GLY A 379 0.11 -17.63 -30.13
CA GLY A 379 0.90 -17.07 -31.23
C GLY A 379 1.51 -18.19 -32.09
N GLY A 380 1.18 -18.19 -33.39
CA GLY A 380 1.64 -19.20 -34.34
C GLY A 380 1.01 -20.60 -34.18
N ILE A 381 -0.09 -20.72 -33.42
CA ILE A 381 -0.85 -21.96 -33.27
C ILE A 381 -2.17 -21.83 -34.07
N ASP A 382 -2.41 -22.78 -34.97
CA ASP A 382 -3.75 -22.94 -35.54
C ASP A 382 -4.59 -23.76 -34.55
N LEU A 383 -5.46 -23.07 -33.79
CA LEU A 383 -6.30 -23.65 -32.74
C LEU A 383 -7.25 -24.74 -33.27
N ALA A 384 -7.55 -24.76 -34.57
CA ALA A 384 -8.45 -25.74 -35.17
C ALA A 384 -7.71 -27.03 -35.56
N SER A 385 -6.46 -26.94 -36.00
CA SER A 385 -5.70 -28.10 -36.51
C SER A 385 -4.65 -28.64 -35.53
N ASP A 386 -4.07 -27.79 -34.65
CA ASP A 386 -3.00 -28.19 -33.72
C ASP A 386 -3.55 -28.34 -32.28
N ILE A 387 -4.37 -29.37 -32.09
CA ILE A 387 -5.06 -29.64 -30.81
C ILE A 387 -4.08 -29.80 -29.65
N HIS A 388 -2.89 -30.40 -29.89
CA HIS A 388 -1.92 -30.63 -28.80
C HIS A 388 -1.33 -29.32 -28.26
N ARG A 389 -0.88 -28.43 -29.14
CA ARG A 389 -0.36 -27.11 -28.75
C ARG A 389 -1.44 -26.21 -28.19
N ALA A 390 -2.64 -26.26 -28.75
CA ALA A 390 -3.80 -25.54 -28.23
C ALA A 390 -4.10 -25.91 -26.77
N ASN A 391 -4.10 -27.23 -26.45
CA ASN A 391 -4.27 -27.72 -25.09
C ASN A 391 -3.14 -27.30 -24.16
N GLN A 392 -1.88 -27.34 -24.61
CA GLN A 392 -0.75 -26.86 -23.80
C GLN A 392 -0.86 -25.36 -23.49
N ALA A 393 -1.25 -24.55 -24.48
CA ALA A 393 -1.49 -23.12 -24.29
C ALA A 393 -2.61 -22.86 -23.27
N LEU A 394 -3.73 -23.58 -23.40
CA LEU A 394 -4.86 -23.50 -22.48
C LEU A 394 -4.46 -23.89 -21.04
N GLU A 395 -3.76 -25.02 -20.86
CA GLU A 395 -3.28 -25.47 -19.55
C GLU A 395 -2.34 -24.44 -18.91
N SER A 396 -1.44 -23.81 -19.69
CA SER A 396 -0.56 -22.76 -19.21
C SER A 396 -1.32 -21.53 -18.69
N ILE A 397 -2.38 -21.14 -19.41
CA ILE A 397 -3.25 -20.01 -19.00
C ILE A 397 -4.05 -20.37 -17.74
N LEU A 398 -4.64 -21.57 -17.68
CA LEU A 398 -5.38 -22.04 -16.50
C LEU A 398 -4.49 -22.18 -15.27
N ALA A 399 -3.25 -22.66 -15.42
CA ALA A 399 -2.28 -22.76 -14.33
C ALA A 399 -1.94 -21.37 -13.76
N SER A 400 -1.83 -20.34 -14.60
CA SER A 400 -1.63 -18.95 -14.15
C SER A 400 -2.84 -18.42 -13.39
N LEU A 401 -4.06 -18.67 -13.90
CA LEU A 401 -5.29 -18.30 -13.20
C LEU A 401 -5.47 -19.05 -11.87
N ALA A 402 -4.95 -20.27 -11.76
CA ALA A 402 -5.01 -21.07 -10.54
C ALA A 402 -4.07 -20.52 -9.46
N ARG A 403 -2.87 -20.10 -9.84
CA ARG A 403 -1.87 -19.48 -8.93
C ARG A 403 -2.28 -18.10 -8.42
N ALA A 404 -3.21 -17.43 -9.11
CA ALA A 404 -3.73 -16.16 -8.67
C ALA A 404 -4.42 -16.30 -7.30
N PRO A 405 -3.92 -15.68 -6.21
CA PRO A 405 -4.59 -15.72 -4.92
C PRO A 405 -5.97 -15.09 -5.04
N VAL A 406 -6.95 -15.68 -4.35
CA VAL A 406 -8.28 -15.11 -4.25
C VAL A 406 -8.17 -13.79 -3.48
N PRO A 407 -8.50 -12.66 -4.07
CA PRO A 407 -8.33 -11.37 -3.42
C PRO A 407 -9.17 -11.28 -2.15
N ARG A 408 -8.56 -10.92 -1.04
CA ARG A 408 -9.25 -10.71 0.24
C ARG A 408 -10.02 -9.37 0.29
N SER A 409 -9.74 -8.44 -0.62
CA SER A 409 -10.26 -7.07 -0.63
C SER A 409 -11.27 -6.74 -1.74
N SER A 410 -11.44 -7.59 -2.77
CA SER A 410 -12.57 -7.44 -3.70
C SER A 410 -13.80 -8.11 -3.11
N THR A 411 -14.99 -7.53 -3.37
CA THR A 411 -16.20 -8.26 -3.06
C THR A 411 -16.11 -9.63 -3.76
N PRO A 412 -16.41 -10.74 -3.07
CA PRO A 412 -16.34 -12.07 -3.67
C PRO A 412 -17.11 -12.17 -4.99
N GLN A 413 -18.09 -11.30 -5.21
CA GLN A 413 -18.88 -11.17 -6.41
C GLN A 413 -18.12 -10.58 -7.60
N ALA A 414 -17.37 -9.47 -7.41
CA ALA A 414 -16.62 -8.83 -8.49
C ALA A 414 -15.50 -9.76 -9.02
N PHE A 415 -14.78 -10.44 -8.14
CA PHE A 415 -13.79 -11.44 -8.53
C PHE A 415 -14.41 -12.62 -9.29
N ARG A 416 -15.53 -13.16 -8.81
CA ARG A 416 -16.26 -14.25 -9.49
C ARG A 416 -16.72 -13.82 -10.87
N LEU A 417 -17.25 -12.60 -11.01
CA LEU A 417 -17.72 -12.07 -12.29
C LEU A 417 -16.56 -11.95 -13.29
N ARG A 418 -15.44 -11.39 -12.89
CA ARG A 418 -14.24 -11.28 -13.73
C ARG A 418 -13.71 -12.66 -14.14
N GLN A 419 -13.63 -13.59 -13.18
CA GLN A 419 -13.25 -14.98 -13.47
C GLN A 419 -14.22 -15.66 -14.45
N GLN A 420 -15.53 -15.43 -14.32
CA GLN A 420 -16.53 -15.96 -15.26
C GLN A 420 -16.33 -15.41 -16.67
N GLN A 421 -16.07 -14.12 -16.81
CA GLN A 421 -15.81 -13.50 -18.11
C GLN A 421 -14.56 -14.09 -18.79
N VAL A 422 -13.50 -14.32 -18.01
CA VAL A 422 -12.26 -14.93 -18.50
C VAL A 422 -12.51 -16.38 -18.96
N ILE A 423 -13.14 -17.20 -18.14
CA ILE A 423 -13.44 -18.59 -18.48
C ILE A 423 -14.35 -18.66 -19.71
N GLY A 424 -15.41 -17.85 -19.77
CA GLY A 424 -16.31 -17.79 -20.92
C GLY A 424 -15.60 -17.36 -22.22
N ARG A 425 -14.57 -16.53 -22.10
CA ARG A 425 -13.74 -16.15 -23.24
C ARG A 425 -12.82 -17.29 -23.70
N LEU A 426 -12.13 -17.95 -22.76
CA LEU A 426 -11.28 -19.12 -23.05
C LEU A 426 -12.11 -20.26 -23.65
N ALA A 427 -13.30 -20.52 -23.11
CA ALA A 427 -14.23 -21.54 -23.63
C ALA A 427 -14.56 -21.31 -25.11
N ARG A 428 -14.87 -20.07 -25.49
CA ARG A 428 -15.16 -19.72 -26.88
C ARG A 428 -13.92 -19.80 -27.78
N LEU A 429 -12.75 -19.33 -27.29
CA LEU A 429 -11.52 -19.29 -28.05
C LEU A 429 -10.97 -20.69 -28.36
N PHE A 430 -11.00 -21.57 -27.36
CA PHE A 430 -10.48 -22.95 -27.48
C PHE A 430 -11.57 -23.98 -27.84
N SER A 431 -12.82 -23.54 -28.00
CA SER A 431 -13.98 -24.42 -28.28
C SER A 431 -14.15 -25.57 -27.25
N VAL A 432 -13.90 -25.24 -25.96
CA VAL A 432 -14.04 -26.17 -24.82
C VAL A 432 -15.21 -25.72 -23.94
N PRO A 433 -16.04 -26.63 -23.40
CA PRO A 433 -17.14 -26.25 -22.50
C PRO A 433 -16.65 -25.54 -21.25
N GLU A 434 -17.34 -24.46 -20.83
CA GLU A 434 -16.97 -23.71 -19.62
C GLU A 434 -16.90 -24.59 -18.36
N ILE A 435 -17.77 -25.63 -18.29
CA ILE A 435 -17.80 -26.52 -17.13
C ILE A 435 -16.50 -27.30 -16.95
N ASP A 436 -15.88 -27.71 -18.06
CA ASP A 436 -14.62 -28.46 -18.04
C ASP A 436 -13.47 -27.57 -17.61
N LEU A 437 -13.46 -26.31 -18.09
CA LEU A 437 -12.45 -25.31 -17.69
C LEU A 437 -12.57 -24.95 -16.20
N ARG A 438 -13.79 -24.86 -15.66
CA ARG A 438 -14.02 -24.61 -14.23
C ARG A 438 -13.58 -25.79 -13.38
N GLY A 439 -13.90 -27.01 -13.81
CA GLY A 439 -13.44 -28.25 -13.17
C GLY A 439 -11.92 -28.27 -13.09
N ARG A 440 -11.27 -28.05 -14.23
CA ARG A 440 -9.80 -28.04 -14.33
C ARG A 440 -9.15 -26.94 -13.48
N LEU A 441 -9.70 -25.74 -13.48
CA LEU A 441 -9.22 -24.65 -12.63
C LEU A 441 -9.36 -24.98 -11.14
N THR A 442 -10.41 -25.68 -10.74
CA THR A 442 -10.60 -26.13 -9.35
C THR A 442 -9.57 -27.20 -8.98
N GLU A 443 -9.29 -28.15 -9.86
CA GLU A 443 -8.23 -29.17 -9.66
C GLU A 443 -6.86 -28.51 -9.47
N LEU A 444 -6.50 -27.55 -10.33
CA LEU A 444 -5.23 -26.81 -10.26
C LEU A 444 -5.09 -25.93 -9.00
N ARG A 445 -6.22 -25.58 -8.37
CA ARG A 445 -6.26 -24.83 -7.09
C ARG A 445 -6.24 -25.72 -5.86
N SER A 446 -6.48 -27.01 -6.01
CA SER A 446 -6.45 -27.95 -4.88
C SER A 446 -4.98 -28.09 -4.43
N PRO A 447 -4.65 -27.84 -3.16
CA PRO A 447 -3.26 -27.91 -2.70
C PRO A 447 -2.79 -29.36 -2.71
N GLU A 448 -1.77 -29.67 -3.49
CA GLU A 448 -0.89 -30.79 -3.15
C GLU A 448 -0.23 -30.44 -1.81
N GLN A 449 -0.37 -31.34 -0.85
CA GLN A 449 0.13 -31.21 0.51
C GLN A 449 1.64 -30.94 0.51
N GLY A 450 2.04 -29.79 0.97
CA GLY A 450 3.42 -29.56 1.43
C GLY A 450 4.01 -28.20 1.06
N ALA A 451 3.71 -27.16 1.84
CA ALA A 451 4.68 -26.09 2.06
C ALA A 451 4.35 -25.37 3.39
N ALA A 452 5.40 -25.20 4.18
CA ALA A 452 5.40 -24.72 5.55
C ALA A 452 4.95 -23.26 5.70
N ASP A 453 4.44 -22.96 6.89
CA ASP A 453 4.10 -21.64 7.42
C ASP A 453 5.21 -20.59 7.20
N GLU A 454 4.93 -19.58 6.37
CA GLU A 454 5.56 -18.27 6.50
C GLU A 454 4.54 -17.28 7.09
N PRO A 455 4.95 -16.38 7.99
CA PRO A 455 4.02 -15.46 8.65
C PRO A 455 3.44 -14.48 7.63
N ALA A 456 2.14 -14.53 7.46
CA ALA A 456 1.36 -13.70 6.56
C ALA A 456 1.55 -12.20 6.88
N ALA A 457 2.04 -11.45 5.90
CA ALA A 457 1.95 -9.99 5.90
C ALA A 457 0.46 -9.57 6.00
N ILE A 458 0.18 -8.64 6.89
CA ILE A 458 -1.16 -8.16 7.23
C ILE A 458 -1.75 -7.46 5.99
N ALA A 459 -2.66 -8.14 5.28
CA ALA A 459 -3.48 -7.53 4.24
C ALA A 459 -4.41 -6.47 4.87
N PRO A 460 -4.76 -5.36 4.18
CA PRO A 460 -5.73 -4.41 4.69
C PRO A 460 -7.02 -5.14 5.06
N ARG A 461 -7.43 -5.00 6.32
CA ARG A 461 -8.63 -5.66 6.84
C ARG A 461 -9.84 -4.98 6.23
N HIS A 462 -10.70 -5.76 5.58
CA HIS A 462 -12.01 -5.25 5.16
C HIS A 462 -12.94 -5.25 6.37
N TYR A 463 -13.44 -4.07 6.72
CA TYR A 463 -14.40 -3.90 7.80
C TYR A 463 -15.81 -3.90 7.20
N PRO A 464 -16.65 -4.93 7.47
CA PRO A 464 -18.03 -4.94 7.01
C PRO A 464 -18.81 -3.75 7.60
N PRO A 465 -19.80 -3.22 6.89
CA PRO A 465 -20.61 -2.12 7.41
C PRO A 465 -21.28 -2.53 8.73
N LEU A 466 -21.37 -1.59 9.66
CA LEU A 466 -22.04 -1.76 10.92
C LEU A 466 -23.55 -1.99 10.70
N THR A 467 -24.17 -2.76 11.57
CA THR A 467 -25.63 -2.82 11.61
C THR A 467 -26.23 -1.48 12.07
N PRO A 468 -27.51 -1.19 11.81
CA PRO A 468 -28.13 0.05 12.27
C PRO A 468 -28.02 0.27 13.80
N VAL A 469 -28.11 -0.81 14.58
CA VAL A 469 -28.01 -0.81 16.05
C VAL A 469 -26.56 -0.50 16.48
N GLU A 470 -25.57 -1.15 15.84
CA GLU A 470 -24.16 -0.89 16.10
C GLU A 470 -23.75 0.52 15.66
N THR A 471 -24.25 1.00 14.54
CA THR A 471 -24.02 2.38 14.07
C THR A 471 -24.48 3.37 15.11
N GLU A 472 -25.72 3.22 15.61
CA GLU A 472 -26.27 4.09 16.62
C GLU A 472 -25.48 4.03 17.93
N LEU A 473 -25.08 2.84 18.36
CA LEU A 473 -24.24 2.65 19.54
C LEU A 473 -22.93 3.45 19.42
N PHE A 474 -22.17 3.27 18.32
CA PHE A 474 -20.89 3.93 18.17
C PHE A 474 -21.02 5.43 17.90
N GLU A 475 -22.09 5.91 17.27
CA GLU A 475 -22.39 7.34 17.17
C GLU A 475 -22.58 7.99 18.57
N ILE A 476 -23.26 7.28 19.48
CA ILE A 476 -23.41 7.74 20.88
C ILE A 476 -22.06 7.76 21.57
N LEU A 477 -21.24 6.68 21.45
CA LEU A 477 -19.94 6.60 22.13
C LEU A 477 -18.95 7.65 21.62
N VAL A 478 -18.97 7.96 20.32
CA VAL A 478 -18.11 8.98 19.71
C VAL A 478 -18.56 10.40 20.13
N GLY A 479 -19.85 10.66 20.11
CA GLY A 479 -20.42 11.97 20.46
C GLY A 479 -20.43 12.27 21.96
N HIS A 480 -20.52 11.24 22.80
CA HIS A 480 -20.70 11.33 24.26
C HIS A 480 -19.70 10.45 25.02
N PRO A 481 -18.42 10.87 25.12
CA PRO A 481 -17.37 10.10 25.79
C PRO A 481 -17.67 9.76 27.25
N GLU A 482 -18.49 10.56 27.93
CA GLU A 482 -18.95 10.36 29.30
C GLU A 482 -19.78 9.08 29.47
N LEU A 483 -20.47 8.62 28.41
CA LEU A 483 -21.32 7.42 28.42
C LEU A 483 -20.54 6.13 28.11
N VAL A 484 -19.31 6.22 27.65
CA VAL A 484 -18.48 5.05 27.28
C VAL A 484 -18.33 4.07 28.43
N SER A 485 -18.15 4.59 29.66
CA SER A 485 -17.98 3.73 30.84
C SER A 485 -19.20 2.86 31.11
N ASP A 486 -20.39 3.46 31.01
CA ASP A 486 -21.65 2.78 31.27
C ASP A 486 -21.95 1.76 30.16
N ALA A 487 -21.77 2.16 28.88
CA ALA A 487 -21.95 1.27 27.76
C ALA A 487 -21.03 0.02 27.83
N LEU A 488 -19.74 0.21 28.15
CA LEU A 488 -18.78 -0.91 28.25
C LEU A 488 -19.03 -1.83 29.45
N SER A 489 -19.77 -1.41 30.47
CA SER A 489 -20.18 -2.25 31.58
C SER A 489 -21.36 -3.15 31.27
N GLU A 490 -22.24 -2.71 30.37
CA GLU A 490 -23.50 -3.36 30.07
C GLU A 490 -23.44 -4.22 28.76
N ILE A 491 -22.55 -3.86 27.81
CA ILE A 491 -22.45 -4.54 26.52
C ILE A 491 -21.31 -5.55 26.55
N GLN A 492 -21.64 -6.82 26.24
CA GLN A 492 -20.65 -7.89 26.04
C GLN A 492 -20.21 -7.93 24.58
N ASP A 493 -18.94 -8.25 24.33
CA ASP A 493 -18.34 -8.24 22.99
C ASP A 493 -19.00 -9.26 22.05
N GLU A 494 -19.49 -10.38 22.60
CA GLU A 494 -20.19 -11.43 21.85
C GLU A 494 -21.55 -11.01 21.32
N LYS A 495 -22.09 -9.87 21.76
CA LYS A 495 -23.38 -9.33 21.32
C LYS A 495 -23.27 -8.41 20.10
N LEU A 496 -22.06 -8.14 19.64
CA LEU A 496 -21.81 -7.36 18.45
C LEU A 496 -21.69 -8.28 17.24
N ASP A 497 -22.56 -8.06 16.26
CA ASP A 497 -22.70 -8.93 15.09
C ASP A 497 -21.56 -8.76 14.09
N THR A 498 -21.04 -7.54 13.93
CA THR A 498 -20.05 -7.25 12.91
C THR A 498 -18.63 -7.28 13.47
N PHE A 499 -17.71 -7.77 12.66
CA PHE A 499 -16.27 -7.71 12.98
C PHE A 499 -15.80 -6.27 13.22
N THR A 500 -16.38 -5.29 12.52
CA THR A 500 -16.10 -3.86 12.67
C THR A 500 -16.45 -3.37 14.07
N ALA A 501 -17.64 -3.70 14.56
CA ALA A 501 -18.10 -3.36 15.91
C ALA A 501 -17.23 -3.99 16.98
N GLN A 502 -16.86 -5.28 16.82
CA GLN A 502 -15.97 -5.99 17.73
C GLN A 502 -14.58 -5.36 17.81
N GLN A 503 -14.04 -4.88 16.70
CA GLN A 503 -12.75 -4.19 16.69
C GLN A 503 -12.84 -2.80 17.34
N LEU A 504 -13.89 -2.03 17.07
CA LEU A 504 -14.08 -0.72 17.69
C LEU A 504 -14.27 -0.82 19.21
N ILE A 505 -15.13 -1.74 19.68
CA ILE A 505 -15.37 -1.89 21.12
C ILE A 505 -14.11 -2.32 21.88
N LEU A 506 -13.27 -3.15 21.24
CA LEU A 506 -11.97 -3.57 21.80
C LEU A 506 -11.03 -2.37 22.01
N VAL A 507 -11.01 -1.41 21.07
CA VAL A 507 -10.22 -0.17 21.21
C VAL A 507 -10.72 0.66 22.41
N TYR A 508 -12.04 0.83 22.55
CA TYR A 508 -12.63 1.52 23.69
C TYR A 508 -12.33 0.83 25.04
N ARG A 509 -12.43 -0.51 25.11
CA ARG A 509 -12.08 -1.29 26.30
C ARG A 509 -10.62 -1.15 26.69
N ASN A 510 -9.72 -1.23 25.71
CA ASN A 510 -8.29 -1.07 25.95
C ASN A 510 -7.96 0.34 26.48
N ALA A 511 -8.61 1.39 25.96
CA ALA A 511 -8.47 2.75 26.45
C ALA A 511 -8.91 2.86 27.92
N ARG A 512 -10.08 2.31 28.25
CA ARG A 512 -10.62 2.30 29.63
C ARG A 512 -9.71 1.53 30.60
N GLN A 513 -9.21 0.35 30.23
CA GLN A 513 -8.31 -0.44 31.07
C GLN A 513 -7.00 0.27 31.40
N ARG A 514 -6.55 1.16 30.52
CA ARG A 514 -5.36 2.00 30.72
C ARG A 514 -5.66 3.29 31.50
N GLY A 515 -6.93 3.56 31.83
CA GLY A 515 -7.35 4.80 32.51
C GLY A 515 -7.25 6.04 31.63
N GLU A 516 -7.31 5.88 30.31
CA GLU A 516 -7.19 6.95 29.35
C GLU A 516 -8.56 7.49 28.93
N GLU A 517 -8.60 8.75 28.47
CA GLU A 517 -9.82 9.35 27.98
C GLU A 517 -10.30 8.65 26.70
N ALA A 518 -11.58 8.30 26.67
CA ALA A 518 -12.22 7.63 25.53
C ALA A 518 -12.91 8.62 24.57
N ASN A 519 -12.32 9.83 24.39
CA ASN A 519 -12.82 10.80 23.42
C ASN A 519 -12.40 10.42 21.98
N PHE A 520 -13.09 11.01 21.00
CA PHE A 520 -12.86 10.75 19.57
C PHE A 520 -11.37 10.81 19.18
N SER A 521 -10.70 11.89 19.55
CA SER A 521 -9.29 12.11 19.19
C SER A 521 -8.35 11.05 19.77
N SER A 522 -8.59 10.66 21.04
CA SER A 522 -7.83 9.60 21.70
C SER A 522 -8.06 8.25 21.04
N ILE A 523 -9.30 7.88 20.75
CA ILE A 523 -9.65 6.61 20.09
C ILE A 523 -9.10 6.57 18.67
N LEU A 524 -9.23 7.64 17.89
CA LEU A 524 -8.70 7.74 16.52
C LEU A 524 -7.18 7.48 16.48
N THR A 525 -6.46 8.00 17.48
CA THR A 525 -5.01 7.80 17.58
C THR A 525 -4.61 6.35 17.88
N LYS A 526 -5.45 5.59 18.61
CA LYS A 526 -5.19 4.20 19.00
C LYS A 526 -5.47 3.19 17.89
N ILE A 527 -6.21 3.58 16.89
CA ILE A 527 -6.44 2.76 15.71
C ILE A 527 -5.25 2.94 14.78
N ASP A 528 -4.59 1.86 14.39
CA ASP A 528 -3.49 1.89 13.42
C ASP A 528 -3.99 1.60 11.99
N ASP A 529 -5.10 0.87 11.87
CA ASP A 529 -5.68 0.48 10.58
C ASP A 529 -6.43 1.65 9.93
N PRO A 530 -6.02 2.13 8.74
CA PRO A 530 -6.66 3.26 8.06
C PRO A 530 -8.13 3.04 7.73
N ALA A 531 -8.54 1.80 7.43
CA ALA A 531 -9.92 1.49 7.12
C ALA A 531 -10.82 1.59 8.36
N LEU A 532 -10.34 1.14 9.52
CA LEU A 532 -11.08 1.29 10.78
C LEU A 532 -11.12 2.76 11.25
N LYS A 533 -10.06 3.54 10.98
CA LYS A 533 -10.07 5.00 11.22
C LYS A 533 -11.15 5.70 10.41
N LEU A 534 -11.30 5.31 9.15
CA LEU A 534 -12.33 5.87 8.27
C LEU A 534 -13.72 5.64 8.85
N VAL A 535 -14.03 4.42 9.29
CA VAL A 535 -15.31 4.11 9.95
C VAL A 535 -15.55 5.01 11.17
N LEU A 536 -14.54 5.21 12.02
CA LEU A 536 -14.68 6.09 13.20
C LEU A 536 -14.93 7.55 12.81
N VAL A 537 -14.29 8.06 11.75
CA VAL A 537 -14.51 9.42 11.23
C VAL A 537 -15.94 9.57 10.70
N GLU A 538 -16.45 8.57 9.97
CA GLU A 538 -17.84 8.56 9.49
C GLU A 538 -18.86 8.60 10.62
N LEU A 539 -18.63 7.83 11.67
CA LEU A 539 -19.48 7.82 12.86
C LEU A 539 -19.49 9.17 13.58
N ASP A 540 -18.34 9.84 13.71
CA ASP A 540 -18.24 11.18 14.32
C ASP A 540 -19.01 12.22 13.50
N GLU A 541 -18.87 12.23 12.18
CA GLU A 541 -19.59 13.15 11.32
C GLU A 541 -21.11 12.90 11.33
N SER A 542 -21.52 11.62 11.33
CA SER A 542 -22.93 11.25 11.45
C SER A 542 -23.52 11.69 12.79
N SER A 543 -22.81 11.42 13.88
CA SER A 543 -23.19 11.87 15.25
C SER A 543 -23.35 13.39 15.32
N TYR A 544 -22.39 14.14 14.75
CA TYR A 544 -22.41 15.59 14.72
C TYR A 544 -23.62 16.15 13.94
N ASN A 545 -23.92 15.57 12.78
CA ASN A 545 -25.05 15.97 11.94
C ASN A 545 -26.40 15.69 12.63
N LYS A 546 -26.51 14.58 13.36
CA LYS A 546 -27.71 14.21 14.13
C LYS A 546 -27.90 15.12 15.37
N ALA A 547 -26.83 15.43 16.09
CA ALA A 547 -26.88 16.31 17.28
C ALA A 547 -27.41 17.72 16.96
N SER A 548 -27.26 18.19 15.70
CA SER A 548 -27.82 19.46 15.26
C SER A 548 -29.32 19.41 14.94
N SER A 549 -29.92 18.23 14.85
CA SER A 549 -31.31 18.04 14.40
C SER A 549 -32.27 17.44 15.46
N VAL A 550 -31.73 16.80 16.51
CA VAL A 550 -32.56 16.06 17.51
C VAL A 550 -32.15 16.44 18.92
N GLN A 551 -33.09 16.89 19.73
CA GLN A 551 -32.91 17.21 21.17
C GLN A 551 -33.12 15.98 22.09
N GLU A 552 -32.89 14.75 21.61
CA GLU A 552 -33.05 13.54 22.41
C GLU A 552 -31.86 13.31 23.34
N ASN A 553 -32.13 12.84 24.56
CA ASN A 553 -31.13 12.54 25.58
C ASN A 553 -30.32 11.29 25.18
N ALA A 554 -29.03 11.45 24.92
CA ALA A 554 -28.12 10.37 24.51
C ALA A 554 -28.11 9.21 25.53
N SER A 555 -28.27 9.51 26.82
CA SER A 555 -28.38 8.51 27.89
C SER A 555 -29.61 7.63 27.77
N GLU A 556 -30.77 8.20 27.38
CA GLU A 556 -31.99 7.43 27.15
C GLU A 556 -31.89 6.53 25.90
N ARG A 557 -31.28 7.04 24.86
CA ARG A 557 -31.01 6.25 23.64
C ARG A 557 -30.08 5.06 23.94
N LEU A 558 -28.98 5.28 24.67
CA LEU A 558 -28.08 4.22 25.10
C LEU A 558 -28.81 3.17 25.95
N ALA A 559 -29.63 3.61 26.93
CA ALA A 559 -30.40 2.70 27.76
C ALA A 559 -31.40 1.84 26.94
N GLY A 560 -32.02 2.43 25.90
CA GLY A 560 -32.87 1.71 24.95
C GLY A 560 -32.13 0.64 24.16
N LEU A 561 -30.92 0.95 23.67
CA LEU A 561 -30.06 0.00 22.95
C LEU A 561 -29.62 -1.16 23.86
N VAL A 562 -29.17 -0.85 25.08
CA VAL A 562 -28.78 -1.87 26.07
C VAL A 562 -29.95 -2.79 26.42
N ALA A 563 -31.15 -2.24 26.61
CA ALA A 563 -32.36 -3.03 26.85
C ALA A 563 -32.66 -3.96 25.65
N GLY A 564 -32.48 -3.48 24.41
CA GLY A 564 -32.62 -4.29 23.20
C GLY A 564 -31.65 -5.49 23.15
N PHE A 565 -30.39 -5.29 23.48
CA PHE A 565 -29.40 -6.38 23.57
C PHE A 565 -29.73 -7.41 24.66
N HIS A 566 -30.34 -7.01 25.76
CA HIS A 566 -30.81 -7.91 26.81
C HIS A 566 -32.07 -8.68 26.38
N ASP A 567 -33.01 -8.03 25.71
CA ASP A 567 -34.22 -8.68 25.20
C ASP A 567 -33.91 -9.76 24.15
N GLU A 568 -32.96 -9.51 23.25
CA GLU A 568 -32.52 -10.50 22.27
C GLU A 568 -31.85 -11.71 22.91
N GLU A 569 -31.09 -11.53 24.00
CA GLU A 569 -30.48 -12.61 24.75
C GLU A 569 -31.55 -13.53 25.37
N ILE A 570 -32.55 -12.93 26.02
CA ILE A 570 -33.68 -13.66 26.59
C ILE A 570 -34.44 -14.42 25.52
N GLN A 571 -34.63 -13.83 24.35
CA GLN A 571 -35.30 -14.49 23.23
C GLN A 571 -34.48 -15.65 22.65
N GLN A 572 -33.14 -15.50 22.51
CA GLN A 572 -32.26 -16.57 22.04
C GLN A 572 -32.18 -17.71 23.05
N GLU A 573 -32.09 -17.41 24.33
CA GLU A 573 -32.07 -18.40 25.40
C GLU A 573 -33.40 -19.17 25.47
N ASN A 574 -34.51 -18.46 25.33
CA ASN A 574 -35.84 -19.06 25.25
C ASN A 574 -36.01 -19.97 24.01
N ARG A 575 -35.45 -19.53 22.86
CA ARG A 575 -35.48 -20.33 21.62
C ARG A 575 -34.64 -21.60 21.75
N ARG A 576 -33.39 -21.50 22.34
CA ARG A 576 -32.56 -22.67 22.64
C ARG A 576 -33.25 -23.64 23.61
N SER A 577 -33.93 -23.11 24.63
CA SER A 577 -34.67 -23.91 25.58
C SER A 577 -35.87 -24.60 24.94
N LEU A 578 -36.58 -23.95 23.99
CA LEU A 578 -37.67 -24.51 23.20
C LEU A 578 -37.16 -25.57 22.19
N ASP A 579 -36.03 -25.31 21.53
CA ASP A 579 -35.42 -26.28 20.61
C ASP A 579 -34.95 -27.55 21.35
N ARG A 580 -34.45 -27.37 22.56
CA ARG A 580 -34.04 -28.45 23.45
C ARG A 580 -35.23 -29.30 23.91
N LEU A 581 -36.35 -28.67 24.25
CA LEU A 581 -37.61 -29.34 24.55
C LEU A 581 -38.21 -30.09 23.34
N ALA A 582 -37.92 -29.61 22.13
CA ALA A 582 -38.47 -30.21 20.88
C ALA A 582 -37.57 -31.33 20.32
N SER A 583 -36.27 -31.36 20.62
CA SER A 583 -35.30 -32.23 19.97
C SER A 583 -34.72 -33.34 20.88
N GLU A 584 -34.83 -33.24 22.21
CA GLU A 584 -34.33 -34.23 23.17
C GLU A 584 -35.48 -34.94 23.90
N ASP A 585 -35.39 -36.27 24.03
CA ASP A 585 -36.23 -37.05 24.99
C ASP A 585 -35.73 -36.79 26.42
N LEU A 586 -36.12 -35.62 26.96
CA LEU A 586 -35.74 -35.24 28.33
C LEU A 586 -36.54 -36.06 29.37
N PRO A 587 -35.89 -36.40 30.50
CA PRO A 587 -36.63 -36.97 31.65
C PRO A 587 -37.72 -36.01 32.12
N SER A 588 -38.90 -36.56 32.45
CA SER A 588 -40.10 -35.75 32.76
C SER A 588 -39.94 -34.72 33.90
N GLU A 589 -38.92 -34.83 34.76
CA GLU A 589 -38.58 -33.83 35.78
C GLU A 589 -37.79 -32.67 35.18
N GLU A 590 -36.84 -32.92 34.28
CA GLU A 590 -36.07 -31.87 33.61
C GLU A 590 -36.91 -31.07 32.62
N GLU A 591 -37.85 -31.72 31.93
CA GLU A 591 -38.83 -31.06 31.06
C GLU A 591 -39.70 -30.06 31.82
N LYS A 592 -40.16 -30.43 33.02
CA LYS A 592 -40.92 -29.51 33.90
C LYS A 592 -40.10 -28.35 34.39
N ASP A 593 -38.85 -28.54 34.74
CA ASP A 593 -37.99 -27.49 35.21
C ASP A 593 -37.70 -26.46 34.11
N VAL A 594 -37.41 -26.87 32.90
CA VAL A 594 -37.20 -26.00 31.74
C VAL A 594 -38.45 -25.21 31.39
N LEU A 595 -39.63 -25.87 31.40
CA LEU A 595 -40.92 -25.21 31.18
C LEU A 595 -41.25 -24.21 32.29
N GLN A 596 -40.93 -24.50 33.54
CA GLN A 596 -41.16 -23.58 34.65
C GLN A 596 -40.27 -22.36 34.58
N GLN A 597 -38.99 -22.52 34.22
CA GLN A 597 -38.05 -21.42 33.96
C GLN A 597 -38.50 -20.52 32.80
N LEU A 598 -38.99 -21.10 31.69
CA LEU A 598 -39.54 -20.35 30.57
C LEU A 598 -40.78 -19.53 30.95
N LEU A 599 -41.70 -20.13 31.71
CA LEU A 599 -42.89 -19.43 32.22
C LEU A 599 -42.57 -18.32 33.22
N GLU A 600 -41.58 -18.50 34.06
CA GLU A 600 -41.18 -17.49 35.03
C GLU A 600 -40.47 -16.32 34.38
N LYS A 601 -39.59 -16.56 33.37
CA LYS A 601 -38.98 -15.54 32.53
C LYS A 601 -40.04 -14.73 31.73
N GLU A 602 -41.04 -15.39 31.15
CA GLU A 602 -42.09 -14.70 30.41
C GLU A 602 -43.04 -13.87 31.32
N ARG A 603 -43.28 -14.34 32.55
CA ARG A 603 -44.03 -13.54 33.56
C ARG A 603 -43.28 -12.28 34.00
N LEU A 604 -41.96 -12.39 34.20
CA LEU A 604 -41.10 -11.25 34.52
C LEU A 604 -41.11 -10.21 33.39
N ARG A 605 -41.08 -10.68 32.15
CA ARG A 605 -41.16 -9.82 30.95
C ARG A 605 -42.48 -9.08 30.84
N GLN A 606 -43.59 -9.72 31.25
CA GLN A 606 -44.92 -9.10 31.24
C GLN A 606 -45.21 -8.25 32.48
N GLY A 607 -44.22 -8.05 33.37
CA GLY A 607 -44.38 -7.25 34.59
C GLY A 607 -45.31 -7.88 35.64
N ILE A 608 -45.58 -9.18 35.54
CA ILE A 608 -46.48 -9.90 36.48
C ILE A 608 -45.63 -10.44 37.63
N SER A 609 -45.72 -9.78 38.79
CA SER A 609 -45.06 -10.27 40.02
C SER A 609 -45.56 -11.64 40.42
N SER A 610 -44.66 -12.54 40.86
CA SER A 610 -45.00 -13.87 41.43
C SER A 610 -45.98 -13.73 42.59
N PRO A 611 -46.97 -14.61 42.70
CA PRO A 611 -47.76 -14.67 43.94
C PRO A 611 -46.83 -15.06 45.06
N LYS A 612 -46.74 -14.24 46.10
CA LYS A 612 -46.11 -14.61 47.34
C LYS A 612 -46.85 -15.83 47.90
N ASP A 613 -46.11 -16.93 48.09
CA ASP A 613 -46.62 -18.07 48.86
C ASP A 613 -47.05 -17.58 50.25
N GLY A 614 -48.37 -17.80 50.50
CA GLY A 614 -48.96 -17.61 51.79
C GLY A 614 -48.94 -18.89 52.59
#